data_491f32b5454fb242164ea9f64938c6e7
#
_entry.id   491f32b5454fb242164ea9f64938c6e7
#
_cell.length_a   1.000
_cell.length_b   1.000
_cell.length_c   1.000
_cell.angle_alpha   90.00
_cell.angle_beta   90.00
_cell.angle_gamma   90.00
#
_symmetry.space_group_name_H-M   'P 1'
#
loop_
_entity.id
_entity.type
_entity.pdbx_description
1 polymer ?
#
loop_
_entity_poly.entity_id
_entity_poly.type
_entity_poly.pdbx_seq_one_letter_code
_entity_poly.pdbx_strand_id
1 'polypeptide(L)'
;MSHDDWPTSELARAWTHRGIDCRVYVADYLDNGYKRPNGYAELPEAHPARHLNLQGDDCGVFDVHGGITFGGDGSRVIGWDTAHYDDNWSGDPNKPGRLWTVDDVEDETTRLADQIADLYTPESIAMFKAATRLRELADELDPTKETHA
;
A
#
# COMPACT_ATOMS: atom_id res chain seq x y z
N MET A 1 -8.47 -12.55 -6.36
CA MET A 1 -7.57 -11.44 -6.77
C MET A 1 -6.31 -11.49 -5.93
N SER A 2 -5.17 -11.44 -6.58
CA SER A 2 -3.90 -11.35 -5.86
C SER A 2 -3.69 -9.93 -5.33
N HIS A 3 -3.21 -9.80 -4.07
CA HIS A 3 -2.84 -8.49 -3.50
C HIS A 3 -1.60 -7.90 -4.17
N ASP A 4 -0.93 -8.64 -5.06
CA ASP A 4 0.19 -8.11 -5.84
C ASP A 4 -0.27 -7.21 -6.99
N ASP A 5 -1.51 -7.36 -7.41
CA ASP A 5 -2.05 -6.65 -8.56
C ASP A 5 -2.80 -5.38 -8.13
N TRP A 6 -2.94 -4.47 -9.10
CA TRP A 6 -3.78 -3.31 -8.92
C TRP A 6 -5.25 -3.72 -8.75
N PRO A 7 -6.06 -2.93 -8.02
CA PRO A 7 -7.49 -3.20 -7.91
C PRO A 7 -8.18 -3.26 -9.27
N THR A 8 -9.33 -3.95 -9.31
CA THR A 8 -10.14 -4.11 -10.54
C THR A 8 -11.31 -3.14 -10.62
N SER A 9 -11.49 -2.27 -9.62
CA SER A 9 -12.51 -1.23 -9.64
C SER A 9 -12.19 -0.13 -10.65
N GLU A 10 -13.03 0.89 -10.75
CA GLU A 10 -12.87 1.94 -11.76
C GLU A 10 -11.64 2.80 -11.48
N LEU A 11 -10.73 2.91 -12.44
CA LEU A 11 -9.56 3.78 -12.35
C LEU A 11 -10.01 5.24 -12.54
N ALA A 12 -9.77 6.09 -11.54
CA ALA A 12 -10.06 7.51 -11.62
C ALA A 12 -8.84 8.34 -12.01
N ARG A 13 -7.65 7.94 -11.55
CA ARG A 13 -6.42 8.68 -11.80
C ARG A 13 -5.20 7.78 -11.73
N ALA A 14 -4.20 8.04 -12.59
CA ALA A 14 -2.91 7.37 -12.54
C ALA A 14 -1.80 8.38 -12.83
N TRP A 15 -0.70 8.31 -12.06
CA TRP A 15 0.45 9.19 -12.23
C TRP A 15 1.69 8.52 -11.67
N THR A 16 2.86 9.11 -11.96
CA THR A 16 4.13 8.67 -11.40
C THR A 16 4.73 9.83 -10.60
N HIS A 17 5.16 9.55 -9.38
CA HIS A 17 5.79 10.53 -8.51
C HIS A 17 7.11 9.99 -8.00
N ARG A 18 8.22 10.66 -8.33
CA ARG A 18 9.58 10.25 -7.98
C ARG A 18 9.85 8.77 -8.34
N GLY A 19 9.36 8.35 -9.51
CA GLY A 19 9.51 6.99 -9.98
C GLY A 19 8.54 5.97 -9.37
N ILE A 20 7.64 6.41 -8.49
CA ILE A 20 6.65 5.54 -7.86
C ILE A 20 5.33 5.67 -8.61
N ASP A 21 4.83 4.56 -9.13
CA ASP A 21 3.53 4.53 -9.80
C ASP A 21 2.40 4.59 -8.76
N CYS A 22 1.47 5.52 -8.98
CA CYS A 22 0.35 5.80 -8.08
C CYS A 22 -0.97 5.76 -8.85
N ARG A 23 -2.03 5.33 -8.18
CA ARG A 23 -3.37 5.32 -8.76
C ARG A 23 -4.43 5.64 -7.71
N VAL A 24 -5.53 6.23 -8.18
CA VAL A 24 -6.78 6.35 -7.41
C VAL A 24 -7.84 5.54 -8.13
N TYR A 25 -8.47 4.64 -7.39
CA TYR A 25 -9.63 3.88 -7.86
C TYR A 25 -10.87 4.34 -7.10
N VAL A 26 -12.02 4.30 -7.76
CA VAL A 26 -13.31 4.66 -7.17
C VAL A 26 -14.29 3.51 -7.30
N ALA A 27 -15.17 3.36 -6.31
CA ALA A 27 -16.25 2.39 -6.37
C ALA A 27 -17.40 2.83 -5.47
N ASP A 28 -18.61 2.46 -5.86
CA ASP A 28 -19.82 2.69 -5.07
C ASP A 28 -20.02 1.48 -4.12
N TYR A 29 -19.28 1.47 -3.02
CA TYR A 29 -19.24 0.34 -2.11
C TYR A 29 -20.55 0.12 -1.34
N LEU A 30 -21.35 1.17 -1.15
CA LEU A 30 -22.57 1.13 -0.37
C LEU A 30 -23.84 1.15 -1.24
N ASP A 31 -23.66 1.15 -2.57
CA ASP A 31 -24.75 1.26 -3.53
C ASP A 31 -25.65 2.47 -3.26
N ASN A 32 -25.01 3.60 -2.95
CA ASN A 32 -25.70 4.86 -2.62
C ASN A 32 -25.44 5.98 -3.64
N GLY A 33 -24.78 5.67 -4.77
CA GLY A 33 -24.44 6.61 -5.82
C GLY A 33 -23.14 7.39 -5.59
N TYR A 34 -22.52 7.26 -4.41
CA TYR A 34 -21.23 7.89 -4.12
C TYR A 34 -20.09 6.94 -4.44
N LYS A 35 -19.26 7.34 -5.40
CA LYS A 35 -18.04 6.60 -5.76
C LYS A 35 -16.91 7.04 -4.85
N ARG A 36 -16.62 6.23 -3.83
CA ARG A 36 -15.59 6.53 -2.82
C ARG A 36 -14.20 6.27 -3.38
N PRO A 37 -13.28 7.26 -3.28
CA PRO A 37 -11.91 7.10 -3.77
C PRO A 37 -11.01 6.44 -2.75
N ASN A 38 -10.11 5.57 -3.21
CA ASN A 38 -9.05 4.97 -2.42
C ASN A 38 -7.73 5.09 -3.19
N GLY A 39 -6.61 5.17 -2.47
CA GLY A 39 -5.29 5.41 -3.05
C GLY A 39 -4.39 4.20 -3.00
N TYR A 40 -3.55 4.06 -4.01
CA TYR A 40 -2.66 2.90 -4.18
C TYR A 40 -1.32 3.34 -4.76
N ALA A 41 -0.26 2.65 -4.36
CA ALA A 41 1.07 2.87 -4.88
C ALA A 41 1.81 1.55 -5.07
N GLU A 42 2.72 1.50 -6.04
CA GLU A 42 3.53 0.32 -6.29
C GLU A 42 4.87 0.43 -5.56
N LEU A 43 5.22 -0.62 -4.82
CA LEU A 43 6.56 -0.77 -4.26
C LEU A 43 7.49 -1.27 -5.36
N PRO A 44 8.57 -0.53 -5.68
CA PRO A 44 9.53 -0.99 -6.68
C PRO A 44 10.13 -2.35 -6.32
N GLU A 45 10.62 -3.06 -7.33
CA GLU A 45 11.36 -4.31 -7.10
C GLU A 45 12.55 -4.03 -6.18
N ALA A 46 12.83 -4.94 -5.27
CA ALA A 46 13.87 -4.84 -4.25
C ALA A 46 13.67 -3.68 -3.24
N HIS A 47 12.47 -3.10 -3.17
CA HIS A 47 12.16 -2.12 -2.12
C HIS A 47 12.14 -2.82 -0.75
N PRO A 48 12.77 -2.22 0.29
CA PRO A 48 12.87 -2.86 1.60
C PRO A 48 11.50 -3.15 2.25
N ALA A 49 10.48 -2.35 1.95
CA ALA A 49 9.13 -2.56 2.49
C ALA A 49 8.47 -3.85 2.01
N ARG A 50 8.98 -4.48 0.96
CA ARG A 50 8.48 -5.79 0.51
C ARG A 50 8.79 -6.93 1.49
N HIS A 51 9.66 -6.70 2.48
CA HIS A 51 9.93 -7.65 3.56
C HIS A 51 9.05 -7.44 4.79
N LEU A 52 8.25 -6.36 4.79
CA LEU A 52 7.53 -5.92 5.97
C LEU A 52 6.08 -6.40 5.97
N ASN A 53 5.50 -6.48 7.16
CA ASN A 53 4.07 -6.69 7.35
C ASN A 53 3.43 -5.35 7.68
N LEU A 54 3.05 -4.59 6.65
CA LEU A 54 2.58 -3.22 6.76
C LEU A 54 1.18 -3.08 7.38
N GLN A 55 0.42 -4.17 7.45
CA GLN A 55 -0.87 -4.20 8.15
C GLN A 55 -0.78 -4.82 9.54
N GLY A 56 0.41 -5.22 9.97
CA GLY A 56 0.65 -5.86 11.25
C GLY A 56 1.79 -5.18 12.02
N ASP A 57 2.86 -5.92 12.30
CA ASP A 57 3.95 -5.48 13.16
C ASP A 57 4.66 -4.22 12.64
N ASP A 58 4.63 -3.97 11.33
CA ASP A 58 5.31 -2.86 10.68
C ASP A 58 4.33 -1.75 10.25
N CYS A 59 3.17 -1.66 10.87
CA CYS A 59 2.11 -0.72 10.47
C CYS A 59 2.50 0.76 10.64
N GLY A 60 3.55 1.07 11.38
CA GLY A 60 4.03 2.43 11.56
C GLY A 60 5.09 2.90 10.56
N VAL A 61 5.49 2.04 9.61
CA VAL A 61 6.56 2.38 8.65
C VAL A 61 6.12 3.49 7.71
N PHE A 62 4.88 3.45 7.22
CA PHE A 62 4.31 4.51 6.40
C PHE A 62 3.22 5.23 7.15
N ASP A 63 3.27 6.56 7.11
CA ASP A 63 2.24 7.43 7.66
C ASP A 63 1.29 7.83 6.54
N VAL A 64 0.13 7.21 6.51
CA VAL A 64 -0.94 7.48 5.56
C VAL A 64 -2.27 7.39 6.30
N HIS A 65 -3.28 8.10 5.82
CA HIS A 65 -4.60 8.13 6.44
C HIS A 65 -5.14 6.72 6.73
N GLY A 66 -5.36 6.43 8.00
CA GLY A 66 -5.87 5.14 8.47
C GLY A 66 -4.89 3.97 8.34
N GLY A 67 -3.66 4.20 7.89
CA GLY A 67 -2.68 3.14 7.66
C GLY A 67 -2.89 2.38 6.35
N ILE A 68 -2.01 1.45 6.08
CA ILE A 68 -2.11 0.57 4.90
C ILE A 68 -3.21 -0.46 5.16
N THR A 69 -4.17 -0.55 4.24
CA THR A 69 -5.32 -1.46 4.34
C THR A 69 -5.45 -2.42 3.14
N PHE A 70 -4.58 -2.28 2.14
CA PHE A 70 -4.54 -3.15 0.97
C PHE A 70 -3.10 -3.60 0.74
N GLY A 71 -2.88 -4.89 0.58
CA GLY A 71 -1.54 -5.45 0.41
C GLY A 71 -0.68 -5.30 1.66
N GLY A 72 0.63 -5.17 1.48
CA GLY A 72 1.56 -4.91 2.57
C GLY A 72 2.11 -6.14 3.27
N ASP A 73 1.92 -7.32 2.68
CA ASP A 73 2.42 -8.61 3.16
C ASP A 73 3.44 -9.21 2.18
N GLY A 74 4.32 -8.38 1.65
CA GLY A 74 5.23 -8.74 0.56
C GLY A 74 4.68 -8.36 -0.81
N SER A 75 3.54 -7.70 -0.85
CA SER A 75 2.84 -7.33 -2.08
C SER A 75 3.57 -6.26 -2.88
N ARG A 76 3.40 -6.29 -4.20
CA ARG A 76 3.89 -5.25 -5.10
C ARG A 76 3.09 -3.95 -4.93
N VAL A 77 1.78 -4.03 -4.79
CA VAL A 77 0.89 -2.87 -4.65
C VAL A 77 0.41 -2.77 -3.20
N ILE A 78 0.47 -1.57 -2.65
CA ILE A 78 -0.07 -1.25 -1.34
C ILE A 78 -1.10 -0.14 -1.48
N GLY A 79 -2.05 -0.09 -0.56
CA GLY A 79 -3.12 0.90 -0.63
C GLY A 79 -3.69 1.27 0.72
N TRP A 80 -4.48 2.33 0.70
CA TRP A 80 -5.18 2.87 1.85
C TRP A 80 -6.59 3.28 1.43
N ASP A 81 -7.51 3.38 2.36
CA ASP A 81 -8.89 3.68 2.04
C ASP A 81 -9.45 4.86 2.86
N THR A 82 -10.63 5.31 2.46
CA THR A 82 -11.34 6.45 3.03
C THR A 82 -12.58 6.02 3.82
N ALA A 83 -12.53 4.81 4.42
CA ALA A 83 -13.64 4.23 5.16
C ALA A 83 -13.30 4.02 6.64
N HIS A 84 -12.65 5.00 7.26
CA HIS A 84 -12.32 4.99 8.67
C HIS A 84 -13.38 5.75 9.49
N TYR A 85 -13.27 5.66 10.80
CA TYR A 85 -14.25 6.21 11.73
C TYR A 85 -14.57 7.69 11.48
N ASP A 86 -13.54 8.50 11.15
CA ASP A 86 -13.69 9.95 10.93
C ASP A 86 -14.05 10.30 9.48
N ASP A 87 -14.26 9.32 8.63
CA ASP A 87 -14.56 9.54 7.22
C ASP A 87 -16.06 9.58 6.96
N ASN A 88 -16.46 10.38 5.98
CA ASN A 88 -17.83 10.44 5.50
C ASN A 88 -18.00 9.44 4.35
N TRP A 89 -18.78 8.41 4.58
CA TRP A 89 -19.03 7.35 3.60
C TRP A 89 -20.30 7.58 2.78
N SER A 90 -21.07 8.61 3.14
CA SER A 90 -22.38 8.85 2.51
C SER A 90 -22.30 9.58 1.18
N GLY A 91 -21.24 10.34 0.95
CA GLY A 91 -21.13 11.26 -0.19
C GLY A 91 -21.88 12.56 0.00
N ASP A 92 -22.60 12.74 1.11
CA ASP A 92 -23.35 13.96 1.43
C ASP A 92 -22.50 14.87 2.31
N PRO A 93 -22.11 16.07 1.81
CA PRO A 93 -21.26 17.00 2.56
C PRO A 93 -21.89 17.52 3.86
N ASN A 94 -23.20 17.34 4.02
CA ASN A 94 -23.91 17.74 5.24
C ASN A 94 -23.86 16.66 6.35
N LYS A 95 -23.34 15.49 6.06
CA LYS A 95 -23.12 14.42 7.04
C LYS A 95 -21.77 14.57 7.73
N PRO A 96 -21.62 14.05 8.97
CA PRO A 96 -20.34 14.11 9.68
C PRO A 96 -19.22 13.35 8.97
N GLY A 97 -17.99 13.74 9.26
CA GLY A 97 -16.79 13.12 8.76
C GLY A 97 -16.24 13.80 7.51
N ARG A 98 -14.98 13.49 7.23
CA ARG A 98 -14.30 14.06 6.07
C ARG A 98 -14.80 13.40 4.78
N LEU A 99 -15.27 14.21 3.86
CA LEU A 99 -15.63 13.77 2.52
C LEU A 99 -14.40 13.89 1.61
N TRP A 100 -13.83 12.74 1.26
CA TRP A 100 -12.63 12.69 0.42
C TRP A 100 -12.99 12.86 -1.05
N THR A 101 -12.28 13.75 -1.73
CA THR A 101 -12.33 13.89 -3.19
C THR A 101 -11.21 13.09 -3.84
N VAL A 102 -11.29 12.89 -5.16
CA VAL A 102 -10.19 12.26 -5.91
C VAL A 102 -8.91 13.08 -5.77
N ASP A 103 -9.00 14.42 -5.79
CA ASP A 103 -7.84 15.30 -5.61
C ASP A 103 -7.21 15.11 -4.22
N ASP A 104 -8.01 15.01 -3.17
CA ASP A 104 -7.53 14.76 -1.82
C ASP A 104 -6.78 13.43 -1.73
N VAL A 105 -7.32 12.38 -2.35
CA VAL A 105 -6.71 11.06 -2.34
C VAL A 105 -5.43 11.05 -3.17
N GLU A 106 -5.39 11.79 -4.29
CA GLU A 106 -4.16 11.98 -5.05
C GLU A 106 -3.06 12.60 -4.19
N ASP A 107 -3.37 13.67 -3.46
CA ASP A 107 -2.41 14.36 -2.61
C ASP A 107 -1.86 13.45 -1.51
N GLU A 108 -2.73 12.72 -0.83
CA GLU A 108 -2.32 11.80 0.23
C GLU A 108 -1.51 10.62 -0.33
N THR A 109 -1.89 10.10 -1.49
CA THR A 109 -1.15 9.02 -2.15
C THR A 109 0.23 9.50 -2.64
N THR A 110 0.32 10.76 -3.11
CA THR A 110 1.61 11.36 -3.46
C THR A 110 2.51 11.48 -2.23
N ARG A 111 1.94 11.80 -1.06
CA ARG A 111 2.69 11.83 0.20
C ARG A 111 3.18 10.43 0.60
N LEU A 112 2.37 9.40 0.36
CA LEU A 112 2.81 8.01 0.53
C LEU A 112 3.95 7.67 -0.43
N ALA A 113 3.84 8.08 -1.69
CA ALA A 113 4.88 7.84 -2.70
C ALA A 113 6.21 8.51 -2.32
N ASP A 114 6.18 9.71 -1.71
CA ASP A 114 7.38 10.35 -1.17
C ASP A 114 8.07 9.46 -0.13
N GLN A 115 7.30 8.88 0.77
CA GLN A 115 7.84 8.00 1.81
C GLN A 115 8.44 6.72 1.21
N ILE A 116 7.77 6.15 0.21
CA ILE A 116 8.29 4.98 -0.51
C ILE A 116 9.61 5.32 -1.19
N ALA A 117 9.67 6.45 -1.91
CA ALA A 117 10.87 6.89 -2.61
C ALA A 117 12.02 7.19 -1.65
N ASP A 118 11.73 7.80 -0.49
CA ASP A 118 12.74 8.11 0.54
C ASP A 118 13.43 6.85 1.08
N LEU A 119 12.72 5.73 1.13
CA LEU A 119 13.29 4.46 1.56
C LEU A 119 13.97 3.67 0.43
N TYR A 120 13.83 4.12 -0.81
CA TYR A 120 14.39 3.42 -1.97
C TYR A 120 15.74 4.01 -2.35
N THR A 121 16.75 3.76 -1.52
CA THR A 121 18.12 4.24 -1.69
C THR A 121 19.05 3.07 -2.06
N PRO A 122 20.25 3.33 -2.63
CA PRO A 122 21.23 2.28 -2.87
C PRO A 122 21.52 1.45 -1.62
N GLU A 123 21.61 2.10 -0.46
CA GLU A 123 21.86 1.44 0.83
C GLU A 123 20.69 0.54 1.22
N SER A 124 19.45 1.02 1.09
CA SER A 124 18.27 0.24 1.44
C SER A 124 18.07 -0.95 0.51
N ILE A 125 18.37 -0.80 -0.78
CA ILE A 125 18.34 -1.88 -1.77
C ILE A 125 19.39 -2.94 -1.41
N ALA A 126 20.60 -2.53 -1.06
CA ALA A 126 21.65 -3.44 -0.65
C ALA A 126 21.27 -4.21 0.63
N MET A 127 20.68 -3.51 1.60
CA MET A 127 20.17 -4.14 2.82
C MET A 127 19.04 -5.14 2.53
N PHE A 128 18.13 -4.80 1.63
CA PHE A 128 17.06 -5.70 1.20
C PHE A 128 17.65 -7.00 0.60
N LYS A 129 18.62 -6.86 -0.31
CA LYS A 129 19.27 -8.01 -0.95
C LYS A 129 20.02 -8.88 0.07
N ALA A 130 20.71 -8.25 1.02
CA ALA A 130 21.41 -8.96 2.09
C ALA A 130 20.42 -9.69 3.00
N ALA A 131 19.32 -9.06 3.38
CA ALA A 131 18.28 -9.68 4.20
C ALA A 131 17.63 -10.87 3.48
N THR A 132 17.39 -10.76 2.17
CA THR A 132 16.87 -11.87 1.37
C THR A 132 17.86 -13.04 1.38
N ARG A 133 19.15 -12.77 1.19
CA ARG A 133 20.16 -13.83 1.19
C ARG A 133 20.30 -14.50 2.55
N LEU A 134 20.26 -13.73 3.63
CA LEU A 134 20.31 -14.29 4.99
C LEU A 134 19.10 -15.17 5.28
N ARG A 135 17.93 -14.76 4.82
CA ARG A 135 16.71 -15.55 4.99
C ARG A 135 16.78 -16.86 4.22
N GLU A 136 17.28 -16.84 2.98
CA GLU A 136 17.51 -18.04 2.19
C GLU A 136 18.48 -18.98 2.88
N LEU A 137 19.60 -18.47 3.43
CA LEU A 137 20.59 -19.26 4.16
C LEU A 137 19.99 -19.86 5.44
N ALA A 138 19.19 -19.10 6.19
CA ALA A 138 18.51 -19.59 7.38
C ALA A 138 17.56 -20.74 7.02
N ASP A 139 16.84 -20.63 5.92
CA ASP A 139 15.95 -21.68 5.43
C ASP A 139 16.73 -22.95 5.04
N GLU A 140 17.88 -22.80 4.39
CA GLU A 140 18.75 -23.91 4.02
C GLU A 140 19.29 -24.66 5.23
N LEU A 141 19.51 -23.94 6.36
CA LEU A 141 20.07 -24.49 7.59
C LEU A 141 19.01 -24.94 8.59
N ASP A 142 17.71 -24.76 8.29
CA ASP A 142 16.63 -25.14 9.19
C ASP A 142 16.44 -26.66 9.20
N PRO A 143 16.78 -27.33 10.30
CA PRO A 143 16.65 -28.80 10.35
C PRO A 143 15.22 -29.30 10.27
N THR A 144 14.22 -28.44 10.56
CA THR A 144 12.82 -28.85 10.49
C THR A 144 12.34 -28.99 9.04
N LYS A 145 12.98 -28.30 8.10
CA LYS A 145 12.63 -28.40 6.67
C LYS A 145 13.18 -29.65 6.00
N GLU A 146 14.26 -30.21 6.52
CA GLU A 146 14.86 -31.43 6.00
C GLU A 146 13.98 -32.66 6.26
N THR A 147 13.10 -32.59 7.24
CA THR A 147 12.22 -33.71 7.59
C THR A 147 10.97 -33.78 6.73
N HIS A 148 10.77 -32.86 5.83
CA HIS A 148 9.61 -32.77 4.92
C HIS A 148 9.94 -33.23 3.49
N ALA A 149 11.06 -33.90 3.31
CA ALA A 149 11.46 -34.42 2.03
C ALA A 149 10.58 -35.58 1.54
#